data_14ac43990f7d015771406581f729b3f2
#
_entry.id   14ac43990f7d015771406581f729b3f2
#
_cell.length_a   1.000
_cell.length_b   1.000
_cell.length_c   1.000
_cell.angle_alpha   90.00
_cell.angle_beta   90.00
_cell.angle_gamma   90.00
#
_symmetry.space_group_name_H-M   'P 1'
#
loop_
_entity.id
_entity.type
_entity.pdbx_description
1 polymer ?
#
loop_
_entity_poly.entity_id
_entity_poly.type
_entity_poly.pdbx_seq_one_letter_code
_entity_poly.pdbx_strand_id
1 'polypeptide(L)'
;YKRQEQEIGTSGKVTFSRIGNLPETDYLKVTAVGNAHFLTGAVTNVFSKGYIQVLVGTKSLLGEGWDSPCINSLILASFVGSFMLSNQMRGRAIRVMKEQPEKTSNIWHLVCLRPWDEVLKADDNQISEDYSMLERRMEHFLGLHYTENTIENGIKRLSIIKTPFNKTNIDRINRQMLKMSG
;
A
#
# COMPACT_ATOMS: atom_id res chain seq x y z
N TYR A 1 -17.28 -4.51 15.80
CA TYR A 1 -17.10 -3.28 16.59
C TYR A 1 -16.98 -3.56 18.09
N LYS A 2 -17.96 -4.18 18.75
CA LYS A 2 -17.91 -4.45 20.21
C LYS A 2 -16.66 -5.23 20.66
N ARG A 3 -16.18 -6.17 19.85
CA ARG A 3 -14.98 -6.97 20.17
C ARG A 3 -13.69 -6.16 19.98
N GLN A 4 -13.66 -5.27 18.99
CA GLN A 4 -12.57 -4.32 18.78
C GLN A 4 -12.48 -3.30 19.92
N GLU A 5 -13.61 -2.79 20.38
CA GLU A 5 -13.68 -1.88 21.54
C GLU A 5 -13.16 -2.55 22.81
N GLN A 6 -13.49 -3.81 23.07
CA GLN A 6 -12.98 -4.57 24.22
C GLN A 6 -11.46 -4.76 24.17
N GLU A 7 -10.89 -5.10 23.01
CA GLU A 7 -9.45 -5.35 22.88
C GLU A 7 -8.61 -4.06 23.00
N ILE A 8 -9.12 -2.94 22.52
CA ILE A 8 -8.44 -1.64 22.62
C ILE A 8 -8.71 -0.98 23.98
N GLY A 9 -9.90 -1.12 24.52
CA GLY A 9 -10.36 -0.45 25.74
C GLY A 9 -9.95 -1.08 27.07
N THR A 10 -9.36 -2.29 27.06
CA THR A 10 -9.03 -3.06 28.29
C THR A 10 -8.01 -2.37 29.20
N SER A 11 -7.34 -1.31 28.73
CA SER A 11 -6.37 -0.56 29.57
C SER A 11 -6.87 0.78 30.10
N GLY A 12 -8.14 1.15 29.90
CA GLY A 12 -8.72 2.42 30.35
C GLY A 12 -8.12 3.69 29.75
N LYS A 13 -7.26 3.53 28.70
CA LYS A 13 -6.50 4.63 28.08
C LYS A 13 -7.07 5.09 26.74
N VAL A 14 -8.18 4.53 26.30
CA VAL A 14 -8.77 4.81 24.99
C VAL A 14 -10.24 5.17 25.14
N THR A 15 -10.67 6.22 24.48
CA THR A 15 -12.07 6.65 24.41
C THR A 15 -12.57 6.61 22.98
N PHE A 16 -13.84 6.23 22.81
CA PHE A 16 -14.53 6.17 21.53
C PHE A 16 -15.63 7.25 21.51
N SER A 17 -15.70 8.01 20.43
CA SER A 17 -16.74 9.01 20.23
C SER A 17 -17.21 9.01 18.78
N ARG A 18 -18.45 9.38 18.53
CA ARG A 18 -18.95 9.59 17.17
C ARG A 18 -18.31 10.84 16.56
N ILE A 19 -18.15 10.84 15.23
CA ILE A 19 -17.62 11.99 14.50
C ILE A 19 -18.79 12.93 14.22
N GLY A 20 -18.80 14.11 14.86
CA GLY A 20 -19.92 15.05 14.83
C GLY A 20 -20.34 15.53 13.44
N ASN A 21 -19.41 15.58 12.48
CA ASN A 21 -19.68 15.98 11.10
C ASN A 21 -20.15 14.82 10.20
N LEU A 22 -20.23 13.61 10.72
CA LEU A 22 -20.64 12.40 10.02
C LEU A 22 -21.61 11.58 10.90
N PRO A 23 -22.75 12.15 11.30
CA PRO A 23 -23.64 11.51 12.28
C PRO A 23 -24.31 10.23 11.78
N GLU A 24 -24.40 10.04 10.46
CA GLU A 24 -25.04 8.87 9.85
C GLU A 24 -24.04 7.74 9.51
N THR A 25 -22.77 7.89 9.88
CA THR A 25 -21.75 6.88 9.61
C THR A 25 -21.46 6.05 10.86
N ASP A 26 -21.10 4.79 10.65
CA ASP A 26 -20.62 3.89 11.70
C ASP A 26 -19.16 4.17 12.11
N TYR A 27 -18.58 5.29 11.65
CA TYR A 27 -17.21 5.66 11.98
C TYR A 27 -17.12 6.18 13.42
N LEU A 28 -16.12 5.69 14.14
CA LEU A 28 -15.78 6.11 15.48
C LEU A 28 -14.43 6.83 15.50
N LYS A 29 -14.40 7.97 16.19
CA LYS A 29 -13.15 8.62 16.56
C LYS A 29 -12.58 7.91 17.78
N VAL A 30 -11.37 7.40 17.66
CA VAL A 30 -10.63 6.77 18.75
C VAL A 30 -9.58 7.75 19.27
N THR A 31 -9.61 8.05 20.56
CA THR A 31 -8.66 8.98 21.19
C THR A 31 -7.95 8.26 22.33
N ALA A 32 -6.62 8.29 22.32
CA ALA A 32 -5.84 7.80 23.44
C ALA A 32 -5.62 8.89 24.48
N VAL A 33 -5.71 8.53 25.74
CA VAL A 33 -5.33 9.40 26.85
C VAL A 33 -3.83 9.20 27.10
N GLY A 34 -3.03 10.23 26.84
CA GLY A 34 -1.56 10.18 26.99
C GLY A 34 -0.80 10.03 25.68
N ASN A 35 0.11 9.06 25.59
CA ASN A 35 1.03 8.94 24.46
C ASN A 35 0.38 8.30 23.21
N ALA A 36 0.51 8.96 22.05
CA ALA A 36 0.01 8.46 20.76
C ALA A 36 0.61 7.10 20.35
N HIS A 37 1.81 6.76 20.80
CA HIS A 37 2.44 5.44 20.54
C HIS A 37 1.64 4.28 21.11
N PHE A 38 0.90 4.50 22.22
CA PHE A 38 0.02 3.50 22.79
C PHE A 38 -1.10 3.13 21.80
N LEU A 39 -1.72 4.13 21.19
CA LEU A 39 -2.80 3.90 20.21
C LEU A 39 -2.31 3.10 18.98
N THR A 40 -1.15 3.46 18.46
CA THR A 40 -0.54 2.72 17.33
C THR A 40 -0.31 1.25 17.70
N GLY A 41 0.25 0.99 18.87
CA GLY A 41 0.46 -0.38 19.35
C GLY A 41 -0.83 -1.17 19.53
N ALA A 42 -1.86 -0.53 20.13
CA ALA A 42 -3.16 -1.15 20.33
C ALA A 42 -3.85 -1.49 18.98
N VAL A 43 -3.85 -0.58 18.03
CA VAL A 43 -4.41 -0.79 16.68
C VAL A 43 -3.63 -1.90 15.96
N THR A 44 -2.30 -1.90 16.04
CA THR A 44 -1.46 -2.94 15.44
C THR A 44 -1.77 -4.33 16.03
N ASN A 45 -1.97 -4.42 17.33
CA ASN A 45 -2.34 -5.68 17.98
C ASN A 45 -3.71 -6.21 17.50
N VAL A 46 -4.70 -5.32 17.39
CA VAL A 46 -6.03 -5.68 16.89
C VAL A 46 -5.96 -6.11 15.41
N PHE A 47 -5.14 -5.43 14.61
CA PHE A 47 -4.87 -5.79 13.22
C PHE A 47 -4.16 -7.15 13.10
N SER A 48 -3.14 -7.41 13.91
CA SER A 48 -2.40 -8.68 13.91
C SER A 48 -3.26 -9.87 14.33
N LYS A 49 -4.27 -9.65 15.15
CA LYS A 49 -5.27 -10.66 15.53
C LYS A 49 -6.37 -10.86 14.47
N GLY A 50 -6.33 -10.12 13.38
CA GLY A 50 -7.31 -10.23 12.29
C GLY A 50 -8.68 -9.57 12.56
N TYR A 51 -8.83 -8.82 13.66
CA TYR A 51 -10.08 -8.10 13.95
C TYR A 51 -10.27 -6.86 13.06
N ILE A 52 -9.18 -6.33 12.51
CA ILE A 52 -9.15 -5.32 11.47
C ILE A 52 -8.47 -5.93 10.25
N GLN A 53 -9.10 -5.88 9.09
CA GLN A 53 -8.57 -6.44 7.85
C GLN A 53 -7.84 -5.39 7.01
N VAL A 54 -8.21 -4.13 7.12
CA VAL A 54 -7.62 -3.02 6.36
C VAL A 54 -7.16 -1.94 7.32
N LEU A 55 -5.90 -1.57 7.23
CA LEU A 55 -5.31 -0.47 7.98
C LEU A 55 -4.82 0.60 7.01
N VAL A 56 -5.30 1.82 7.18
CA VAL A 56 -4.89 2.99 6.39
C VAL A 56 -4.18 3.96 7.31
N GLY A 57 -3.00 4.39 6.91
CA GLY A 57 -2.21 5.32 7.70
C GLY A 57 -1.30 6.19 6.85
N THR A 58 -0.82 7.25 7.47
CA THR A 58 0.17 8.11 6.85
C THR A 58 1.54 7.42 6.79
N LYS A 59 2.36 7.87 5.85
CA LYS A 59 3.75 7.46 5.72
C LYS A 59 4.56 7.62 7.03
N SER A 60 4.30 8.67 7.81
CA SER A 60 4.95 8.88 9.11
C SER A 60 4.52 7.86 10.16
N LEU A 61 3.25 7.47 10.15
CA LEU A 61 2.68 6.55 11.14
C LEU A 61 3.06 5.09 10.85
N LEU A 62 2.96 4.66 9.60
CA LEU A 62 3.22 3.30 9.16
C LEU A 62 4.63 3.14 8.54
N GLY A 63 5.38 4.23 8.44
CA GLY A 63 6.70 4.26 7.83
C GLY A 63 7.80 3.86 8.81
N GLU A 64 8.11 4.62 9.80
CA GLU A 64 9.27 4.43 10.66
C GLU A 64 8.89 3.77 11.98
N GLY A 65 9.63 2.75 12.40
CA GLY A 65 9.40 2.06 13.67
C GLY A 65 8.15 1.16 13.77
N TRP A 66 7.24 1.19 12.80
CA TRP A 66 6.07 0.32 12.82
C TRP A 66 6.40 -1.08 12.27
N ASP A 67 5.98 -2.12 12.96
CA ASP A 67 6.19 -3.51 12.58
C ASP A 67 4.91 -4.33 12.70
N SER A 68 4.56 -5.04 11.63
CA SER A 68 3.41 -5.94 11.59
C SER A 68 3.63 -7.04 10.55
N PRO A 69 4.25 -8.15 10.95
CA PRO A 69 4.56 -9.27 10.02
C PRO A 69 3.34 -9.93 9.39
N CYS A 70 2.15 -9.70 9.92
CA CYS A 70 0.90 -10.28 9.41
C CYS A 70 0.43 -9.65 8.08
N ILE A 71 1.07 -8.56 7.61
CA ILE A 71 0.68 -7.91 6.36
C ILE A 71 0.92 -8.86 5.19
N ASN A 72 -0.12 -9.12 4.42
CA ASN A 72 -0.07 -9.87 3.17
C ASN A 72 -0.31 -9.01 1.92
N SER A 73 -0.76 -7.77 2.10
CA SER A 73 -0.92 -6.81 1.02
C SER A 73 -0.55 -5.41 1.47
N LEU A 74 0.33 -4.76 0.74
CA LEU A 74 0.75 -3.38 0.95
C LEU A 74 0.39 -2.53 -0.25
N ILE A 75 -0.42 -1.49 -0.04
CA ILE A 75 -0.81 -0.55 -1.08
C ILE A 75 -0.10 0.79 -0.84
N LEU A 76 0.80 1.17 -1.72
CA LEU A 76 1.48 2.45 -1.74
C LEU A 76 0.65 3.43 -2.57
N ALA A 77 -0.33 4.08 -1.92
CA ALA A 77 -1.30 4.96 -2.58
C ALA A 77 -0.78 6.38 -2.80
N SER A 78 0.27 6.78 -2.08
CA SER A 78 0.91 8.09 -2.25
C SER A 78 2.32 7.95 -2.79
N PHE A 79 2.78 9.02 -3.43
CA PHE A 79 4.15 9.10 -3.88
C PHE A 79 5.15 8.98 -2.71
N VAL A 80 6.06 8.01 -2.84
CA VAL A 80 7.19 7.83 -1.94
C VAL A 80 8.46 8.19 -2.70
N GLY A 81 8.93 9.44 -2.57
CA GLY A 81 10.08 9.98 -3.31
C GLY A 81 11.41 9.32 -2.97
N SER A 82 11.53 8.71 -1.81
CA SER A 82 12.75 8.06 -1.35
C SER A 82 12.73 6.56 -1.66
N PHE A 83 13.75 6.10 -2.39
CA PHE A 83 14.02 4.68 -2.61
C PHE A 83 14.14 3.90 -1.29
N MET A 84 14.90 4.44 -0.34
CA MET A 84 15.14 3.81 0.96
C MET A 84 13.84 3.59 1.73
N LEU A 85 12.98 4.61 1.79
CA LEU A 85 11.71 4.51 2.49
C LEU A 85 10.75 3.53 1.79
N SER A 86 10.72 3.53 0.45
CA SER A 86 9.96 2.55 -0.32
C SER A 86 10.41 1.12 0.01
N ASN A 87 11.72 0.88 0.09
CA ASN A 87 12.27 -0.41 0.47
C ASN A 87 11.95 -0.82 1.90
N GLN A 88 12.01 0.11 2.83
CA GLN A 88 11.62 -0.16 4.23
C GLN A 88 10.16 -0.58 4.33
N MET A 89 9.27 0.10 3.63
CA MET A 89 7.84 -0.26 3.61
C MET A 89 7.60 -1.63 2.97
N ARG A 90 8.24 -1.90 1.83
CA ARG A 90 8.19 -3.20 1.16
C ARG A 90 8.75 -4.31 2.05
N GLY A 91 9.91 -4.06 2.70
CA GLY A 91 10.55 -5.00 3.60
C GLY A 91 9.67 -5.47 4.75
N ARG A 92 8.68 -4.68 5.15
CA ARG A 92 7.71 -5.06 6.18
C ARG A 92 6.66 -6.03 5.66
N ALA A 93 6.16 -5.80 4.45
CA ALA A 93 5.17 -6.68 3.85
C ALA A 93 5.74 -8.09 3.58
N ILE A 94 7.01 -8.18 3.18
CA ILE A 94 7.66 -9.46 2.84
C ILE A 94 8.21 -10.22 4.05
N ARG A 95 8.04 -9.71 5.28
CA ARG A 95 8.47 -10.44 6.48
C ARG A 95 7.72 -11.75 6.63
N VAL A 96 8.48 -12.80 6.91
CA VAL A 96 7.95 -14.13 7.18
C VAL A 96 7.47 -14.21 8.63
N MET A 97 6.37 -14.88 8.85
CA MET A 97 5.89 -15.26 10.18
C MET A 97 6.30 -16.71 10.47
N LYS A 98 6.71 -16.99 11.70
CA LYS A 98 7.08 -18.37 12.11
C LYS A 98 5.91 -19.36 11.92
N GLU A 99 4.70 -18.85 12.16
CA GLU A 99 3.45 -19.62 12.06
C GLU A 99 2.97 -19.79 10.61
N GLN A 100 3.54 -19.02 9.68
CA GLN A 100 3.18 -19.03 8.25
C GLN A 100 4.43 -18.87 7.38
N PRO A 101 5.28 -19.90 7.28
CA PRO A 101 6.53 -19.83 6.51
C PRO A 101 6.30 -19.65 5.00
N GLU A 102 5.17 -20.13 4.49
CA GLU A 102 4.76 -20.00 3.07
C GLU A 102 4.03 -18.69 2.76
N LYS A 103 4.03 -17.73 3.70
CA LYS A 103 3.37 -16.45 3.49
C LYS A 103 3.95 -15.73 2.28
N THR A 104 3.08 -15.36 1.35
CA THR A 104 3.36 -14.44 0.24
C THR A 104 2.77 -13.06 0.51
N SER A 105 3.26 -12.05 -0.20
CA SER A 105 2.77 -10.69 -0.02
C SER A 105 2.74 -9.94 -1.34
N ASN A 106 1.63 -9.26 -1.59
CA ASN A 106 1.46 -8.37 -2.73
C ASN A 106 1.85 -6.94 -2.38
N ILE A 107 2.65 -6.30 -3.22
CA ILE A 107 3.04 -4.90 -3.06
C ILE A 107 2.56 -4.12 -4.27
N TRP A 108 1.57 -3.26 -4.03
CA TRP A 108 0.92 -2.45 -5.04
C TRP A 108 1.47 -1.03 -5.05
N HIS A 109 2.02 -0.62 -6.18
CA HIS A 109 2.37 0.76 -6.46
C HIS A 109 1.25 1.38 -7.29
N LEU A 110 0.47 2.27 -6.70
CA LEU A 110 -0.54 3.00 -7.44
C LEU A 110 0.10 4.17 -8.19
N VAL A 111 -0.30 4.34 -9.44
CA VAL A 111 0.19 5.38 -10.34
C VAL A 111 -0.99 6.04 -11.02
N CYS A 112 -1.03 7.35 -10.98
CA CYS A 112 -2.02 8.13 -11.72
C CYS A 112 -1.52 8.33 -13.16
N LEU A 113 -2.27 7.81 -14.13
CA LEU A 113 -1.95 7.94 -15.55
C LEU A 113 -3.01 8.83 -16.22
N ARG A 114 -2.56 9.71 -17.13
CA ARG A 114 -3.44 10.37 -18.08
C ARG A 114 -3.48 9.51 -19.35
N PRO A 115 -4.67 9.03 -19.77
CA PRO A 115 -4.77 8.23 -21.00
C PRO A 115 -4.24 8.98 -22.21
N TRP A 116 -3.55 8.29 -23.10
CA TRP A 116 -2.93 8.88 -24.31
C TRP A 116 -3.92 9.60 -25.23
N ASP A 117 -5.11 9.06 -25.36
CA ASP A 117 -6.21 9.64 -26.14
C ASP A 117 -6.72 10.97 -25.57
N GLU A 118 -6.46 11.24 -24.29
CA GLU A 118 -6.73 12.54 -23.66
C GLU A 118 -5.54 13.50 -23.78
N VAL A 119 -4.30 12.97 -23.79
CA VAL A 119 -3.05 13.76 -23.88
C VAL A 119 -2.87 14.41 -25.26
N LEU A 120 -3.29 13.75 -26.33
CA LEU A 120 -3.22 14.29 -27.69
C LEU A 120 -4.01 15.59 -27.90
N LYS A 121 -4.89 15.92 -26.95
CA LYS A 121 -5.65 17.17 -26.93
C LYS A 121 -4.96 18.30 -26.16
N ALA A 122 -3.91 17.99 -25.43
CA ALA A 122 -3.09 18.93 -24.69
C ALA A 122 -1.66 18.87 -25.26
N ASP A 123 -1.02 20.02 -25.48
CA ASP A 123 0.36 20.15 -25.99
C ASP A 123 1.44 19.53 -25.08
N ASP A 124 1.09 18.65 -24.16
CA ASP A 124 1.95 18.10 -23.12
C ASP A 124 2.22 16.62 -23.40
N ASN A 125 3.43 16.33 -23.88
CA ASN A 125 3.91 14.98 -24.20
C ASN A 125 4.22 14.11 -22.98
N GLN A 126 3.94 14.56 -21.77
CA GLN A 126 4.20 13.79 -20.54
C GLN A 126 3.04 12.87 -20.21
N ILE A 127 3.29 11.57 -20.24
CA ILE A 127 2.33 10.51 -19.90
C ILE A 127 1.83 10.65 -18.46
N SER A 128 2.74 10.85 -17.52
CA SER A 128 2.47 11.11 -16.10
C SER A 128 3.79 11.30 -15.35
N GLU A 129 3.85 12.30 -14.49
CA GLU A 129 4.96 12.50 -13.58
C GLU A 129 5.10 11.34 -12.59
N ASP A 130 3.97 10.84 -12.07
CA ASP A 130 3.92 9.68 -11.16
C ASP A 130 4.55 8.44 -11.79
N TYR A 131 4.26 8.17 -13.06
CA TYR A 131 4.83 7.03 -13.77
C TYR A 131 6.34 7.18 -13.97
N SER A 132 6.80 8.34 -14.42
CA SER A 132 8.22 8.63 -14.59
C SER A 132 9.00 8.51 -13.29
N MET A 133 8.41 8.96 -12.19
CA MET A 133 9.01 8.80 -10.85
C MET A 133 9.03 7.35 -10.38
N LEU A 134 8.01 6.56 -10.71
CA LEU A 134 8.00 5.12 -10.43
C LEU A 134 9.10 4.41 -11.24
N GLU A 135 9.24 4.73 -12.52
CA GLU A 135 10.29 4.17 -13.39
C GLU A 135 11.68 4.41 -12.81
N ARG A 136 12.04 5.67 -12.54
CA ARG A 136 13.35 6.02 -11.95
C ARG A 136 13.62 5.27 -10.64
N ARG A 137 12.62 5.14 -9.80
CA ARG A 137 12.75 4.41 -8.53
C ARG A 137 12.95 2.91 -8.75
N MET A 138 12.26 2.34 -9.73
CA MET A 138 12.35 0.92 -10.05
C MET A 138 13.64 0.54 -10.78
N GLU A 139 14.34 1.48 -11.43
CA GLU A 139 15.64 1.25 -12.07
C GLU A 139 16.70 0.69 -11.12
N HIS A 140 16.58 0.97 -9.82
CA HIS A 140 17.49 0.45 -8.80
C HIS A 140 17.19 -1.00 -8.36
N PHE A 141 16.12 -1.62 -8.89
CA PHE A 141 15.76 -2.98 -8.55
C PHE A 141 16.14 -3.94 -9.69
N LEU A 142 17.01 -4.87 -9.38
CA LEU A 142 17.27 -6.01 -10.23
C LEU A 142 16.32 -7.17 -9.90
N GLY A 143 15.90 -7.91 -10.90
CA GLY A 143 15.08 -9.08 -10.72
C GLY A 143 14.96 -9.90 -11.98
N LEU A 144 14.46 -11.13 -11.85
CA LEU A 144 14.17 -11.99 -12.98
C LEU A 144 13.07 -11.37 -13.84
N HIS A 145 13.25 -11.43 -15.15
CA HIS A 145 12.18 -11.11 -16.08
C HIS A 145 11.02 -12.08 -15.90
N TYR A 146 9.78 -11.60 -16.05
CA TYR A 146 8.60 -12.40 -15.73
C TYR A 146 8.41 -13.62 -16.64
N THR A 147 8.79 -13.50 -17.92
CA THR A 147 8.60 -14.54 -18.93
C THR A 147 9.92 -15.08 -19.52
N GLU A 148 11.03 -14.40 -19.32
CA GLU A 148 12.33 -14.76 -19.89
C GLU A 148 13.33 -15.09 -18.80
N ASN A 149 14.29 -15.96 -19.07
CA ASN A 149 15.34 -16.34 -18.13
C ASN A 149 16.48 -15.30 -18.11
N THR A 150 16.12 -14.02 -18.04
CA THR A 150 17.06 -12.88 -18.01
C THR A 150 16.90 -12.09 -16.72
N ILE A 151 17.98 -11.45 -16.28
CA ILE A 151 17.95 -10.49 -15.17
C ILE A 151 17.86 -9.11 -15.81
N GLU A 152 16.84 -8.37 -15.41
CA GLU A 152 16.60 -6.99 -15.84
C GLU A 152 16.36 -6.07 -14.66
N ASN A 153 16.49 -4.77 -14.89
CA ASN A 153 16.18 -3.75 -13.92
C ASN A 153 14.83 -3.09 -14.21
N GLY A 154 14.26 -2.54 -13.15
CA GLY A 154 13.08 -1.70 -13.23
C GLY A 154 11.81 -2.38 -13.69
N ILE A 155 10.91 -1.57 -14.24
CA ILE A 155 9.60 -1.98 -14.73
C ILE A 155 9.72 -2.82 -16.02
N LYS A 156 10.81 -2.70 -16.76
CA LYS A 156 11.03 -3.40 -18.04
C LYS A 156 10.95 -4.91 -17.91
N ARG A 157 11.29 -5.45 -16.74
CA ARG A 157 11.11 -6.88 -16.42
C ARG A 157 9.66 -7.36 -16.44
N LEU A 158 8.69 -6.43 -16.41
CA LEU A 158 7.26 -6.73 -16.49
C LEU A 158 6.78 -6.53 -17.93
N SER A 159 6.78 -7.58 -18.72
CA SER A 159 6.36 -7.55 -20.13
C SER A 159 4.91 -7.08 -20.34
N ILE A 160 4.10 -7.10 -19.30
CA ILE A 160 2.70 -6.69 -19.31
C ILE A 160 2.53 -5.17 -19.41
N ILE A 161 3.49 -4.37 -18.90
CA ILE A 161 3.45 -2.92 -18.89
C ILE A 161 4.03 -2.41 -20.21
N LYS A 162 3.16 -2.12 -21.16
CA LYS A 162 3.55 -1.63 -22.49
C LYS A 162 2.81 -0.34 -22.84
N THR A 163 3.53 0.58 -23.44
CA THR A 163 2.97 1.80 -24.08
C THR A 163 2.29 1.46 -25.43
N PRO A 164 1.38 2.29 -25.94
CA PRO A 164 0.85 3.50 -25.31
C PRO A 164 -0.17 3.23 -24.19
N PHE A 165 -0.25 4.12 -23.21
CA PHE A 165 -1.21 4.04 -22.12
C PHE A 165 -2.54 4.69 -22.50
N ASN A 166 -3.28 4.09 -23.43
CA ASN A 166 -4.66 4.45 -23.66
C ASN A 166 -5.58 3.75 -22.65
N LYS A 167 -6.83 4.19 -22.54
CA LYS A 167 -7.78 3.67 -21.56
C LYS A 167 -7.93 2.15 -21.63
N THR A 168 -8.08 1.58 -22.82
CA THR A 168 -8.22 0.14 -23.02
C THR A 168 -7.00 -0.64 -22.54
N ASN A 169 -5.80 -0.14 -22.82
CA ASN A 169 -4.56 -0.80 -22.39
C ASN A 169 -4.35 -0.69 -20.88
N ILE A 170 -4.67 0.45 -20.28
CA ILE A 170 -4.65 0.64 -18.81
C ILE A 170 -5.58 -0.37 -18.14
N ASP A 171 -6.81 -0.48 -18.61
CA ASP A 171 -7.79 -1.43 -18.07
C ASP A 171 -7.34 -2.89 -18.23
N ARG A 172 -6.68 -3.21 -19.35
CA ARG A 172 -6.09 -4.52 -19.57
C ARG A 172 -4.97 -4.82 -18.58
N ILE A 173 -4.04 -3.88 -18.40
CA ILE A 173 -2.91 -4.01 -17.46
C ILE A 173 -3.44 -4.22 -16.04
N ASN A 174 -4.37 -3.38 -15.59
CA ASN A 174 -4.95 -3.47 -14.25
C ASN A 174 -5.61 -4.83 -14.00
N ARG A 175 -6.41 -5.32 -14.96
CA ARG A 175 -7.04 -6.66 -14.86
C ARG A 175 -6.02 -7.79 -14.80
N GLN A 176 -4.96 -7.72 -15.58
CA GLN A 176 -3.92 -8.74 -15.56
C GLN A 176 -3.12 -8.71 -14.25
N MET A 177 -2.76 -7.52 -13.74
CA MET A 177 -2.10 -7.38 -12.45
C MET A 177 -2.94 -7.95 -11.31
N LEU A 178 -4.24 -7.66 -11.28
CA LEU A 178 -5.15 -8.24 -10.30
C LEU A 178 -5.22 -9.76 -10.40
N LYS A 179 -5.26 -10.31 -11.60
CA LYS A 179 -5.24 -11.78 -11.81
C LYS A 179 -3.95 -12.44 -11.35
N MET A 180 -2.82 -11.75 -11.49
CA MET A 180 -1.50 -12.27 -11.09
C MET A 180 -1.28 -12.22 -9.58
N SER A 181 -2.02 -11.39 -8.87
CA SER A 181 -1.86 -11.18 -7.43
C SER A 181 -2.58 -12.23 -6.58
N GLY A 182 -3.35 -13.06 -7.17
CA GLY A 182 -3.99 -14.07 -6.38
C GLY A 182 -5.18 -14.66 -6.75
#